data_c40650a331f171fad520d8866ff51faf
#
_entry.id   c40650a331f171fad520d8866ff51faf
#
_cell.length_a   1.000
_cell.length_b   1.000
_cell.length_c   1.000
_cell.angle_alpha   90.00
_cell.angle_beta   90.00
_cell.angle_gamma   90.00
#
_symmetry.space_group_name_H-M   'P 1'
#
loop_
_entity.id
_entity.type
_entity.pdbx_description
1 polymer ?
#
loop_
_entity_poly.entity_id
_entity_poly.type
_entity_poly.pdbx_seq_one_letter_code
_entity_poly.pdbx_strand_id
1 'polypeptide(L)'
;MNSEGSSEGSSEGSNGVDPRLKTGATELFGVDYPIVQTGMGWVAGPSLVTATAKAGALGILAAATMTLEEMRAAIAEVRSRTDRPFGVNLRTDAADVEQRVDHLIAENVRVASFAQAPRPDMVAKLKDNGVVVMPTVGARRHAEKVAEWGVDAVLCQGSEGGGHTGTVPTSLLLPQVLDAVDVPVIAAGGFHDGRGLAAALAWGADGIAMGTRFLLTSDSRVPDWVKAVYLDTAVTGTVVSTAVDGAPQRVIRTEVIDTLERTGILKLPRAALNALRFRKLTETSLRDLLREGLSMKKNQDLTWSQVAMAANAAMLTRATMVEGRLEVGILPTGQCVGVVDDLPSCEELVSRIVSQARARLDTCA
;
A
#
# COMPACT_ATOMS: atom_id res chain seq x y z
N MET A 1 45.41 50.77 -4.71
CA MET A 1 45.87 49.92 -5.79
C MET A 1 45.52 48.48 -5.46
N ASN A 2 44.80 47.86 -6.36
CA ASN A 2 44.40 46.48 -6.44
C ASN A 2 43.38 45.94 -5.39
N SER A 3 42.15 46.06 -5.79
CA SER A 3 41.02 45.27 -5.35
C SER A 3 41.05 43.89 -6.04
N GLU A 4 41.18 42.80 -5.30
CA GLU A 4 40.88 41.47 -5.79
C GLU A 4 39.46 41.10 -5.36
N GLY A 5 38.57 41.06 -6.31
CA GLY A 5 37.23 40.55 -6.15
C GLY A 5 37.23 39.02 -6.14
N SER A 6 36.84 38.43 -5.03
CA SER A 6 36.49 37.04 -4.95
C SER A 6 35.11 36.80 -5.59
N SER A 7 35.09 36.18 -6.77
CA SER A 7 33.88 35.68 -7.40
C SER A 7 33.42 34.46 -6.63
N GLU A 8 32.35 34.59 -5.83
CA GLU A 8 31.57 33.47 -5.36
C GLU A 8 30.88 32.81 -6.56
N GLY A 9 31.38 31.64 -6.94
CA GLY A 9 30.75 30.79 -7.93
C GLY A 9 29.48 30.17 -7.33
N SER A 10 28.33 30.75 -7.68
CA SER A 10 27.06 30.10 -7.50
C SER A 10 27.02 28.82 -8.36
N SER A 11 27.21 27.66 -7.75
CA SER A 11 26.96 26.39 -8.39
C SER A 11 25.44 26.29 -8.62
N GLU A 12 25.01 26.60 -9.83
CA GLU A 12 23.67 26.21 -10.31
C GLU A 12 23.55 24.71 -10.17
N GLY A 13 22.65 24.27 -9.25
CA GLY A 13 22.35 22.86 -9.04
C GLY A 13 21.82 22.22 -10.31
N SER A 14 22.53 21.23 -10.82
CA SER A 14 22.05 20.37 -11.89
C SER A 14 20.72 19.77 -11.48
N ASN A 15 19.66 20.02 -12.25
CA ASN A 15 18.30 19.48 -12.10
C ASN A 15 18.23 17.94 -12.36
N GLY A 16 19.27 17.18 -12.08
CA GLY A 16 19.32 15.73 -12.25
C GLY A 16 18.93 14.97 -10.97
N VAL A 17 18.18 13.91 -11.12
CA VAL A 17 17.93 12.94 -10.03
C VAL A 17 19.28 12.40 -9.56
N ASP A 18 19.51 12.38 -8.24
CA ASP A 18 20.73 11.84 -7.62
C ASP A 18 20.95 10.38 -8.08
N PRO A 19 22.11 10.05 -8.67
CA PRO A 19 22.37 8.69 -9.16
C PRO A 19 22.18 7.59 -8.11
N ARG A 20 22.38 7.87 -6.83
CA ARG A 20 22.18 6.93 -5.71
C ARG A 20 20.71 6.61 -5.45
N LEU A 21 19.78 7.42 -5.97
CA LEU A 21 18.34 7.19 -5.92
C LEU A 21 17.81 6.55 -7.22
N LYS A 22 18.67 6.33 -8.22
CA LYS A 22 18.34 5.54 -9.40
C LYS A 22 18.58 4.07 -9.09
N THR A 23 17.53 3.29 -8.99
CA THR A 23 17.56 1.87 -8.63
C THR A 23 16.85 1.04 -9.69
N GLY A 24 16.99 -0.27 -9.63
CA GLY A 24 16.21 -1.19 -10.48
C GLY A 24 14.72 -0.92 -10.44
N ALA A 25 14.18 -0.51 -9.27
CA ALA A 25 12.78 -0.15 -9.13
C ALA A 25 12.41 1.14 -9.89
N THR A 26 13.24 2.19 -9.86
CA THR A 26 12.94 3.42 -10.60
C THR A 26 12.90 3.19 -12.10
N GLU A 27 13.81 2.37 -12.62
CA GLU A 27 13.84 1.99 -14.02
C GLU A 27 12.65 1.10 -14.40
N LEU A 28 12.39 0.08 -13.59
CA LEU A 28 11.30 -0.86 -13.79
C LEU A 28 9.94 -0.17 -13.79
N PHE A 29 9.69 0.76 -12.86
CA PHE A 29 8.41 1.45 -12.72
C PHE A 29 8.31 2.69 -13.62
N GLY A 30 9.43 3.24 -14.10
CA GLY A 30 9.47 4.48 -14.87
C GLY A 30 9.20 5.73 -14.02
N VAL A 31 9.64 5.73 -12.76
CA VAL A 31 9.46 6.83 -11.80
C VAL A 31 10.77 7.55 -11.50
N ASP A 32 10.69 8.78 -10.97
CA ASP A 32 11.86 9.58 -10.68
C ASP A 32 12.55 9.14 -9.37
N TYR A 33 11.76 8.66 -8.39
CA TYR A 33 12.24 8.32 -7.05
C TYR A 33 11.81 6.90 -6.62
N PRO A 34 12.63 6.18 -5.84
CA PRO A 34 12.36 4.82 -5.40
C PRO A 34 11.40 4.80 -4.20
N ILE A 35 10.25 5.44 -4.38
CA ILE A 35 9.21 5.63 -3.36
C ILE A 35 7.89 5.14 -3.91
N VAL A 36 7.18 4.32 -3.13
CA VAL A 36 5.88 3.74 -3.49
C VAL A 36 4.83 4.12 -2.45
N GLN A 37 3.73 4.69 -2.89
CA GLN A 37 2.50 4.77 -2.12
C GLN A 37 1.69 3.49 -2.35
N THR A 38 1.48 2.70 -1.30
CA THR A 38 0.83 1.39 -1.40
C THR A 38 -0.68 1.49 -1.68
N GLY A 39 -1.25 0.44 -2.28
CA GLY A 39 -2.69 0.30 -2.43
C GLY A 39 -3.37 0.09 -1.08
N MET A 40 -3.97 1.15 -0.53
CA MET A 40 -4.73 1.13 0.73
C MET A 40 -6.22 1.18 0.44
N GLY A 41 -6.95 0.13 0.77
CA GLY A 41 -8.40 0.07 0.57
C GLY A 41 -9.11 1.29 1.17
N TRP A 42 -10.04 1.90 0.41
CA TRP A 42 -10.79 3.10 0.76
C TRP A 42 -9.98 4.40 0.89
N VAL A 43 -8.65 4.35 0.81
CA VAL A 43 -7.75 5.51 0.97
C VAL A 43 -7.06 5.88 -0.33
N ALA A 44 -6.43 4.90 -1.00
CA ALA A 44 -5.64 5.12 -2.21
C ALA A 44 -6.53 5.21 -3.45
N GLY A 45 -7.31 6.29 -3.53
CA GLY A 45 -8.14 6.66 -4.68
C GLY A 45 -7.38 7.52 -5.71
N PRO A 46 -8.07 7.94 -6.80
CA PRO A 46 -7.44 8.69 -7.90
C PRO A 46 -6.70 9.96 -7.47
N SER A 47 -7.20 10.70 -6.48
CA SER A 47 -6.57 11.92 -5.99
C SER A 47 -5.17 11.66 -5.43
N LEU A 48 -5.05 10.72 -4.49
CA LEU A 48 -3.79 10.38 -3.84
C LEU A 48 -2.79 9.78 -4.84
N VAL A 49 -3.26 8.87 -5.71
CA VAL A 49 -2.44 8.25 -6.75
C VAL A 49 -1.88 9.28 -7.73
N THR A 50 -2.73 10.20 -8.20
CA THR A 50 -2.32 11.29 -9.11
C THR A 50 -1.30 12.22 -8.45
N ALA A 51 -1.53 12.62 -7.20
CA ALA A 51 -0.61 13.49 -6.48
C ALA A 51 0.76 12.82 -6.27
N THR A 52 0.76 11.53 -5.90
CA THR A 52 1.99 10.73 -5.75
C THR A 52 2.75 10.60 -7.07
N ALA A 53 2.04 10.30 -8.17
CA ALA A 53 2.65 10.15 -9.49
C ALA A 53 3.28 11.47 -9.98
N LYS A 54 2.58 12.60 -9.78
CA LYS A 54 3.11 13.95 -10.10
C LYS A 54 4.33 14.32 -9.27
N ALA A 55 4.41 13.85 -8.03
CA ALA A 55 5.58 14.02 -7.17
C ALA A 55 6.79 13.15 -7.59
N GLY A 56 6.69 12.34 -8.66
CA GLY A 56 7.76 11.50 -9.17
C GLY A 56 7.91 10.14 -8.48
N ALA A 57 6.94 9.72 -7.68
CA ALA A 57 6.86 8.43 -7.00
C ALA A 57 5.80 7.52 -7.63
N LEU A 58 5.78 6.22 -7.30
CA LEU A 58 4.75 5.29 -7.77
C LEU A 58 3.52 5.36 -6.87
N GLY A 59 2.40 5.87 -7.37
CA GLY A 59 1.09 5.75 -6.72
C GLY A 59 0.39 4.46 -7.11
N ILE A 60 -0.17 3.71 -6.15
CA ILE A 60 -0.92 2.48 -6.40
C ILE A 60 -2.38 2.65 -6.03
N LEU A 61 -3.28 2.58 -7.02
CA LEU A 61 -4.73 2.63 -6.86
C LEU A 61 -5.23 1.37 -6.13
N ALA A 62 -6.04 1.53 -5.09
CA ALA A 62 -6.57 0.42 -4.30
C ALA A 62 -7.85 -0.18 -4.90
N ALA A 63 -7.75 -0.86 -6.02
CA ALA A 63 -8.91 -1.44 -6.69
C ALA A 63 -9.48 -2.70 -5.99
N ALA A 64 -8.80 -3.22 -4.98
CA ALA A 64 -9.28 -4.38 -4.20
C ALA A 64 -10.64 -4.15 -3.50
N THR A 65 -11.00 -2.90 -3.23
CA THR A 65 -12.26 -2.51 -2.58
C THR A 65 -13.27 -1.88 -3.54
N MET A 66 -13.00 -1.89 -4.84
CA MET A 66 -13.82 -1.32 -5.91
C MET A 66 -14.53 -2.42 -6.70
N THR A 67 -15.70 -2.14 -7.21
CA THR A 67 -16.29 -2.91 -8.32
C THR A 67 -15.45 -2.76 -9.58
N LEU A 68 -15.66 -3.61 -10.60
CA LEU A 68 -14.96 -3.48 -11.87
C LEU A 68 -15.21 -2.12 -12.55
N GLU A 69 -16.45 -1.62 -12.48
CA GLU A 69 -16.85 -0.33 -13.05
C GLU A 69 -16.21 0.84 -12.32
N GLU A 70 -16.20 0.80 -10.97
CA GLU A 70 -15.48 1.80 -10.17
C GLU A 70 -13.98 1.81 -10.46
N MET A 71 -13.36 0.64 -10.62
CA MET A 71 -11.95 0.53 -10.98
C MET A 71 -11.68 1.16 -12.35
N ARG A 72 -12.52 0.86 -13.36
CA ARG A 72 -12.42 1.46 -14.70
C ARG A 72 -12.51 2.98 -14.65
N ALA A 73 -13.52 3.49 -13.95
CA ALA A 73 -13.70 4.93 -13.77
C ALA A 73 -12.52 5.57 -13.05
N ALA A 74 -11.99 4.91 -12.00
CA ALA A 74 -10.85 5.41 -11.24
C ALA A 74 -9.55 5.44 -12.08
N ILE A 75 -9.30 4.42 -12.90
CA ILE A 75 -8.16 4.38 -13.83
C ILE A 75 -8.29 5.52 -14.85
N ALA A 76 -9.46 5.70 -15.46
CA ALA A 76 -9.72 6.78 -16.41
C ALA A 76 -9.54 8.16 -15.74
N GLU A 77 -9.97 8.34 -14.49
CA GLU A 77 -9.77 9.56 -13.72
C GLU A 77 -8.29 9.86 -13.48
N VAL A 78 -7.47 8.87 -13.09
CA VAL A 78 -6.01 9.04 -12.95
C VAL A 78 -5.40 9.46 -14.28
N ARG A 79 -5.71 8.75 -15.37
CA ARG A 79 -5.22 9.05 -16.73
C ARG A 79 -5.57 10.47 -17.20
N SER A 80 -6.75 10.95 -16.86
CA SER A 80 -7.17 12.32 -17.23
C SER A 80 -6.38 13.42 -16.51
N ARG A 81 -5.67 13.06 -15.43
CA ARG A 81 -4.98 14.02 -14.55
C ARG A 81 -3.46 13.94 -14.65
N THR A 82 -2.90 12.84 -15.17
CA THR A 82 -1.44 12.66 -15.30
C THR A 82 -1.09 11.61 -16.35
N ASP A 83 0.01 11.88 -17.07
CA ASP A 83 0.65 10.91 -17.98
C ASP A 83 1.74 10.08 -17.27
N ARG A 84 2.01 10.37 -15.99
CA ARG A 84 2.99 9.64 -15.19
C ARG A 84 2.53 8.21 -14.92
N PRO A 85 3.47 7.24 -14.80
CA PRO A 85 3.14 5.87 -14.47
C PRO A 85 2.50 5.74 -13.09
N PHE A 86 1.58 4.79 -12.98
CA PHE A 86 0.94 4.40 -11.73
C PHE A 86 0.67 2.91 -11.71
N GLY A 87 0.36 2.37 -10.53
CA GLY A 87 0.00 0.98 -10.34
C GLY A 87 -1.46 0.81 -9.91
N VAL A 88 -1.94 -0.43 -9.99
CA VAL A 88 -3.26 -0.83 -9.48
C VAL A 88 -3.11 -2.07 -8.61
N ASN A 89 -3.69 -2.03 -7.41
CA ASN A 89 -3.70 -3.17 -6.50
C ASN A 89 -4.92 -4.05 -6.74
N LEU A 90 -4.69 -5.34 -6.98
CA LEU A 90 -5.72 -6.34 -7.24
C LEU A 90 -5.80 -7.40 -6.14
N ARG A 91 -6.97 -7.98 -5.99
CA ARG A 91 -7.21 -9.23 -5.24
C ARG A 91 -7.21 -10.40 -6.21
N THR A 92 -6.45 -11.44 -5.90
CA THR A 92 -6.35 -12.65 -6.73
C THR A 92 -7.56 -13.56 -6.62
N ASP A 93 -8.35 -13.42 -5.55
CA ASP A 93 -9.54 -14.19 -5.24
C ASP A 93 -10.85 -13.54 -5.72
N ALA A 94 -10.80 -12.35 -6.32
CA ALA A 94 -11.97 -11.70 -6.86
C ALA A 94 -12.59 -12.50 -8.02
N ALA A 95 -13.92 -12.58 -8.05
CA ALA A 95 -14.63 -13.36 -9.06
C ALA A 95 -14.45 -12.82 -10.50
N ASP A 96 -14.09 -11.55 -10.62
CA ASP A 96 -13.88 -10.80 -11.86
C ASP A 96 -12.39 -10.48 -12.12
N VAL A 97 -11.45 -11.15 -11.43
CA VAL A 97 -10.01 -10.85 -11.50
C VAL A 97 -9.46 -10.90 -12.92
N GLU A 98 -9.92 -11.83 -13.75
CA GLU A 98 -9.47 -11.92 -15.16
C GLU A 98 -9.87 -10.67 -15.96
N GLN A 99 -11.11 -10.18 -15.77
CA GLN A 99 -11.58 -8.96 -16.44
C GLN A 99 -10.82 -7.72 -15.95
N ARG A 100 -10.42 -7.70 -14.67
CA ARG A 100 -9.57 -6.64 -14.11
C ARG A 100 -8.17 -6.67 -14.73
N VAL A 101 -7.57 -7.85 -14.84
CA VAL A 101 -6.26 -8.03 -15.52
C VAL A 101 -6.34 -7.58 -16.97
N ASP A 102 -7.38 -8.01 -17.72
CA ASP A 102 -7.58 -7.59 -19.10
C ASP A 102 -7.72 -6.06 -19.23
N HIS A 103 -8.40 -5.42 -18.28
CA HIS A 103 -8.53 -3.97 -18.29
C HIS A 103 -7.21 -3.26 -17.96
N LEU A 104 -6.40 -3.75 -17.01
CA LEU A 104 -5.09 -3.18 -16.75
C LEU A 104 -4.18 -3.24 -17.99
N ILE A 105 -4.23 -4.34 -18.73
CA ILE A 105 -3.49 -4.53 -19.98
C ILE A 105 -3.98 -3.53 -21.04
N ALA A 106 -5.30 -3.46 -21.26
CA ALA A 106 -5.90 -2.56 -22.24
C ALA A 106 -5.57 -1.08 -21.97
N GLU A 107 -5.51 -0.70 -20.70
CA GLU A 107 -5.17 0.65 -20.26
C GLU A 107 -3.66 0.89 -20.11
N ASN A 108 -2.80 -0.07 -20.45
CA ASN A 108 -1.35 0.02 -20.27
C ASN A 108 -0.95 0.50 -18.85
N VAL A 109 -1.61 -0.03 -17.81
CA VAL A 109 -1.23 0.28 -16.42
C VAL A 109 0.17 -0.25 -16.16
N ARG A 110 1.05 0.58 -15.56
CA ARG A 110 2.46 0.22 -15.43
C ARG A 110 2.70 -0.94 -14.48
N VAL A 111 2.03 -0.97 -13.33
CA VAL A 111 2.27 -1.96 -12.27
C VAL A 111 0.96 -2.61 -11.81
N ALA A 112 0.88 -3.92 -11.83
CA ALA A 112 -0.11 -4.71 -11.14
C ALA A 112 0.47 -5.15 -9.78
N SER A 113 -0.06 -4.59 -8.68
CA SER A 113 0.32 -4.95 -7.31
C SER A 113 -0.69 -5.93 -6.73
N PHE A 114 -0.22 -6.86 -5.89
CA PHE A 114 -1.07 -7.86 -5.27
C PHE A 114 -0.78 -7.98 -3.77
N ALA A 115 -1.84 -7.92 -2.95
CA ALA A 115 -1.73 -8.16 -1.51
C ALA A 115 -1.46 -9.64 -1.17
N GLN A 116 -1.77 -10.53 -2.11
CA GLN A 116 -1.53 -11.98 -2.04
C GLN A 116 -0.82 -12.43 -3.32
N ALA A 117 -0.18 -13.59 -3.27
CA ALA A 117 0.52 -14.14 -4.43
C ALA A 117 -0.46 -14.37 -5.60
N PRO A 118 -0.22 -13.79 -6.81
CA PRO A 118 -1.00 -14.07 -8.01
C PRO A 118 -0.74 -15.50 -8.50
N ARG A 119 -1.60 -16.03 -9.36
CA ARG A 119 -1.34 -17.33 -10.01
C ARG A 119 -0.26 -17.19 -11.09
N PRO A 120 0.56 -18.24 -11.36
CA PRO A 120 1.62 -18.18 -12.39
C PRO A 120 1.11 -17.81 -13.78
N ASP A 121 -0.06 -18.30 -14.19
CA ASP A 121 -0.68 -17.94 -15.47
C ASP A 121 -1.05 -16.45 -15.57
N MET A 122 -1.49 -15.86 -14.47
CA MET A 122 -1.77 -14.41 -14.38
C MET A 122 -0.47 -13.59 -14.43
N VAL A 123 0.60 -14.06 -13.79
CA VAL A 123 1.92 -13.44 -13.87
C VAL A 123 2.39 -13.39 -15.32
N ALA A 124 2.38 -14.54 -16.01
CA ALA A 124 2.79 -14.64 -17.42
C ALA A 124 1.95 -13.69 -18.31
N LYS A 125 0.62 -13.72 -18.17
CA LYS A 125 -0.30 -12.88 -18.95
C LYS A 125 -0.02 -11.38 -18.80
N LEU A 126 0.23 -10.91 -17.59
CA LEU A 126 0.55 -9.49 -17.31
C LEU A 126 1.89 -9.11 -17.93
N LYS A 127 2.94 -9.93 -17.71
CA LYS A 127 4.29 -9.68 -18.21
C LYS A 127 4.36 -9.68 -19.74
N ASP A 128 3.73 -10.67 -20.39
CA ASP A 128 3.67 -10.76 -21.86
C ASP A 128 3.04 -9.51 -22.51
N ASN A 129 2.28 -8.74 -21.72
CA ASN A 129 1.66 -7.49 -22.13
C ASN A 129 2.33 -6.24 -21.51
N GLY A 130 3.53 -6.36 -20.97
CA GLY A 130 4.35 -5.23 -20.50
C GLY A 130 3.91 -4.62 -19.16
N VAL A 131 3.03 -5.30 -18.42
CA VAL A 131 2.60 -4.87 -17.07
C VAL A 131 3.51 -5.50 -16.03
N VAL A 132 4.17 -4.69 -15.24
CA VAL A 132 5.05 -5.12 -14.13
C VAL A 132 4.23 -5.78 -13.04
N VAL A 133 4.65 -6.95 -12.57
CA VAL A 133 3.97 -7.72 -11.53
C VAL A 133 4.72 -7.62 -10.22
N MET A 134 4.09 -7.04 -9.18
CA MET A 134 4.68 -6.82 -7.86
C MET A 134 3.76 -7.32 -6.74
N PRO A 135 3.88 -8.57 -6.28
CA PRO A 135 3.18 -9.07 -5.11
C PRO A 135 3.83 -8.61 -3.80
N THR A 136 3.03 -8.55 -2.74
CA THR A 136 3.49 -8.33 -1.36
C THR A 136 3.88 -9.65 -0.72
N VAL A 137 5.03 -9.69 -0.06
CA VAL A 137 5.56 -10.85 0.66
C VAL A 137 5.86 -10.49 2.11
N GLY A 138 5.56 -11.40 3.03
CA GLY A 138 5.81 -11.26 4.47
C GLY A 138 6.70 -12.38 5.04
N ALA A 139 7.34 -13.18 4.17
CA ALA A 139 8.28 -14.22 4.55
C ALA A 139 9.22 -14.56 3.38
N ARG A 140 10.44 -15.00 3.68
CA ARG A 140 11.44 -15.46 2.69
C ARG A 140 10.85 -16.47 1.71
N ARG A 141 10.22 -17.54 2.21
CA ARG A 141 9.58 -18.58 1.37
C ARG A 141 8.52 -18.05 0.41
N HIS A 142 7.85 -16.95 0.75
CA HIS A 142 6.87 -16.32 -0.13
C HIS A 142 7.56 -15.58 -1.27
N ALA A 143 8.69 -14.92 -0.99
CA ALA A 143 9.51 -14.25 -2.00
C ALA A 143 10.09 -15.27 -2.98
N GLU A 144 10.73 -16.34 -2.49
CA GLU A 144 11.26 -17.44 -3.30
C GLU A 144 10.19 -17.99 -4.24
N LYS A 145 9.01 -18.31 -3.69
CA LYS A 145 7.89 -18.87 -4.45
C LYS A 145 7.39 -17.97 -5.57
N VAL A 146 7.22 -16.66 -5.32
CA VAL A 146 6.72 -15.76 -6.36
C VAL A 146 7.82 -15.42 -7.38
N ALA A 147 9.09 -15.39 -6.97
CA ALA A 147 10.23 -15.24 -7.87
C ALA A 147 10.32 -16.41 -8.88
N GLU A 148 10.11 -17.66 -8.42
CA GLU A 148 9.99 -18.84 -9.30
C GLU A 148 8.87 -18.69 -10.35
N TRP A 149 7.81 -17.95 -10.06
CA TRP A 149 6.74 -17.67 -11.01
C TRP A 149 7.08 -16.53 -11.98
N GLY A 150 8.27 -15.92 -11.82
CA GLY A 150 8.79 -14.91 -12.71
C GLY A 150 8.20 -13.52 -12.50
N VAL A 151 7.80 -13.14 -11.28
CA VAL A 151 7.40 -11.74 -10.97
C VAL A 151 8.56 -10.78 -11.24
N ASP A 152 8.25 -9.50 -11.47
CA ASP A 152 9.24 -8.49 -11.83
C ASP A 152 9.84 -7.76 -10.62
N ALA A 153 9.13 -7.72 -9.51
CA ALA A 153 9.56 -7.14 -8.24
C ALA A 153 8.77 -7.76 -7.08
N VAL A 154 9.24 -7.59 -5.85
CA VAL A 154 8.50 -7.94 -4.64
C VAL A 154 8.40 -6.76 -3.68
N LEU A 155 7.26 -6.60 -3.02
CA LEU A 155 7.07 -5.68 -1.91
C LEU A 155 7.23 -6.46 -0.61
N CYS A 156 8.34 -6.24 0.09
CA CYS A 156 8.71 -6.95 1.33
C CYS A 156 8.14 -6.20 2.53
N GLN A 157 7.04 -6.68 3.13
CA GLN A 157 6.38 -6.01 4.24
C GLN A 157 6.68 -6.67 5.59
N GLY A 158 7.39 -5.95 6.45
CA GLY A 158 7.64 -6.34 7.85
C GLY A 158 6.43 -6.14 8.76
N SER A 159 6.54 -6.65 9.98
CA SER A 159 5.47 -6.65 10.99
C SER A 159 5.02 -5.27 11.45
N GLU A 160 5.80 -4.22 11.23
CA GLU A 160 5.46 -2.82 11.52
C GLU A 160 4.44 -2.25 10.53
N GLY A 161 4.16 -2.95 9.43
CA GLY A 161 3.17 -2.58 8.43
C GLY A 161 1.75 -2.53 9.00
N GLY A 162 0.92 -1.67 8.39
CA GLY A 162 -0.51 -1.52 8.73
C GLY A 162 -1.41 -2.47 7.96
N GLY A 163 -2.63 -2.69 8.47
CA GLY A 163 -3.55 -3.67 7.92
C GLY A 163 -3.01 -5.08 8.08
N HIS A 164 -3.26 -5.97 7.14
CA HIS A 164 -2.73 -7.33 7.18
C HIS A 164 -1.20 -7.33 7.25
N THR A 165 -0.64 -8.00 8.24
CA THR A 165 0.79 -8.01 8.48
C THR A 165 1.28 -9.37 8.98
N GLY A 166 2.58 -9.65 8.72
CA GLY A 166 3.27 -10.79 9.28
C GLY A 166 3.76 -10.56 10.70
N THR A 167 4.61 -11.46 11.20
CA THR A 167 5.18 -11.41 12.55
C THR A 167 6.67 -11.05 12.57
N VAL A 168 7.32 -11.01 11.40
CA VAL A 168 8.76 -10.76 11.29
C VAL A 168 9.02 -9.26 11.10
N PRO A 169 9.82 -8.62 11.97
CA PRO A 169 10.20 -7.21 11.81
C PRO A 169 10.93 -6.96 10.49
N THR A 170 10.76 -5.74 9.95
CA THR A 170 11.39 -5.31 8.68
C THR A 170 12.90 -5.52 8.70
N SER A 171 13.57 -5.21 9.80
CA SER A 171 15.03 -5.35 9.95
C SER A 171 15.55 -6.79 9.85
N LEU A 172 14.70 -7.79 10.10
CA LEU A 172 15.03 -9.21 9.96
C LEU A 172 14.50 -9.80 8.65
N LEU A 173 13.33 -9.35 8.21
CA LEU A 173 12.70 -9.88 7.01
C LEU A 173 13.42 -9.42 5.74
N LEU A 174 13.74 -8.13 5.67
CA LEU A 174 14.28 -7.52 4.45
C LEU A 174 15.61 -8.17 4.02
N PRO A 175 16.63 -8.33 4.85
CA PRO A 175 17.86 -9.02 4.47
C PRO A 175 17.61 -10.46 4.00
N GLN A 176 16.72 -11.21 4.67
CA GLN A 176 16.39 -12.57 4.27
C GLN A 176 15.74 -12.66 2.89
N VAL A 177 14.94 -11.66 2.52
CA VAL A 177 14.31 -11.60 1.20
C VAL A 177 15.33 -11.19 0.15
N LEU A 178 16.17 -10.19 0.43
CA LEU A 178 17.26 -9.75 -0.46
C LEU A 178 18.22 -10.89 -0.80
N ASP A 179 18.56 -11.73 0.18
CA ASP A 179 19.43 -12.91 -0.02
C ASP A 179 18.74 -14.05 -0.81
N ALA A 180 17.43 -13.96 -1.02
CA ALA A 180 16.63 -15.07 -1.56
C ALA A 180 16.15 -14.83 -3.00
N VAL A 181 16.18 -13.60 -3.51
CA VAL A 181 15.65 -13.26 -4.84
C VAL A 181 16.54 -12.27 -5.56
N ASP A 182 16.60 -12.39 -6.88
CA ASP A 182 17.37 -11.50 -7.76
C ASP A 182 16.53 -10.35 -8.36
N VAL A 183 15.23 -10.32 -8.07
CA VAL A 183 14.32 -9.26 -8.54
C VAL A 183 14.35 -8.06 -7.60
N PRO A 184 14.07 -6.84 -8.07
CA PRO A 184 13.96 -5.65 -7.23
C PRO A 184 13.07 -5.85 -6.01
N VAL A 185 13.57 -5.44 -4.83
CA VAL A 185 12.86 -5.55 -3.55
C VAL A 185 12.50 -4.18 -3.02
N ILE A 186 11.21 -3.94 -2.82
CA ILE A 186 10.68 -2.72 -2.23
C ILE A 186 10.37 -2.95 -0.75
N ALA A 187 11.10 -2.28 0.13
CA ALA A 187 10.95 -2.44 1.57
C ALA A 187 9.70 -1.72 2.10
N ALA A 188 8.87 -2.39 2.89
CA ALA A 188 7.66 -1.85 3.49
C ALA A 188 7.55 -2.21 4.98
N GLY A 189 6.86 -1.37 5.75
CA GLY A 189 6.73 -1.53 7.20
C GLY A 189 7.70 -0.65 7.97
N GLY A 190 7.17 0.33 8.72
CA GLY A 190 7.96 1.25 9.54
C GLY A 190 8.53 2.48 8.85
N PHE A 191 8.53 2.54 7.52
CA PHE A 191 9.08 3.69 6.76
C PHE A 191 8.14 4.91 6.77
N HIS A 192 8.72 6.11 6.93
CA HIS A 192 7.97 7.37 6.98
C HIS A 192 8.79 8.60 6.55
N ASP A 193 10.12 8.53 6.49
CA ASP A 193 11.02 9.63 6.15
C ASP A 193 12.24 9.19 5.33
N GLY A 194 13.12 10.14 4.98
CA GLY A 194 14.30 9.87 4.15
C GLY A 194 15.40 9.07 4.86
N ARG A 195 15.43 9.02 6.20
CA ARG A 195 16.33 8.14 6.95
C ARG A 195 15.99 6.69 6.67
N GLY A 196 14.69 6.38 6.62
CA GLY A 196 14.18 5.07 6.25
C GLY A 196 14.56 4.68 4.82
N LEU A 197 14.44 5.61 3.86
CA LEU A 197 14.87 5.37 2.47
C LEU A 197 16.37 5.07 2.40
N ALA A 198 17.21 5.90 3.01
CA ALA A 198 18.66 5.69 3.02
C ALA A 198 19.04 4.34 3.67
N ALA A 199 18.39 3.97 4.77
CA ALA A 199 18.62 2.68 5.44
C ALA A 199 18.21 1.50 4.54
N ALA A 200 17.05 1.56 3.88
CA ALA A 200 16.59 0.52 2.97
C ALA A 200 17.56 0.32 1.79
N LEU A 201 18.02 1.41 1.18
CA LEU A 201 19.03 1.37 0.12
C LEU A 201 20.37 0.78 0.61
N ALA A 202 20.81 1.15 1.81
CA ALA A 202 22.02 0.60 2.43
C ALA A 202 21.90 -0.91 2.72
N TRP A 203 20.71 -1.43 2.99
CA TRP A 203 20.46 -2.87 3.09
C TRP A 203 20.44 -3.59 1.74
N GLY A 204 20.38 -2.84 0.61
CA GLY A 204 20.30 -3.39 -0.73
C GLY A 204 18.90 -3.42 -1.34
N ALA A 205 17.90 -2.82 -0.68
CA ALA A 205 16.57 -2.66 -1.27
C ALA A 205 16.58 -1.65 -2.41
N ASP A 206 15.66 -1.81 -3.38
CA ASP A 206 15.52 -0.91 -4.52
C ASP A 206 14.62 0.29 -4.24
N GLY A 207 14.00 0.38 -3.08
CA GLY A 207 13.14 1.48 -2.67
C GLY A 207 12.31 1.16 -1.43
N ILE A 208 11.45 2.11 -1.05
CA ILE A 208 10.54 1.96 0.07
C ILE A 208 9.07 2.10 -0.35
N ALA A 209 8.20 1.41 0.37
CA ALA A 209 6.76 1.55 0.23
C ALA A 209 6.11 1.99 1.55
N MET A 210 5.20 2.95 1.46
CA MET A 210 4.55 3.55 2.62
C MET A 210 3.04 3.59 2.42
N GLY A 211 2.30 3.16 3.45
CA GLY A 211 0.85 3.32 3.54
C GLY A 211 0.49 4.49 4.43
N THR A 212 0.67 4.33 5.74
CA THR A 212 0.26 5.30 6.78
C THR A 212 0.80 6.70 6.53
N ARG A 213 2.06 6.84 6.09
CA ARG A 213 2.65 8.14 5.78
C ARG A 213 1.89 8.88 4.65
N PHE A 214 1.50 8.16 3.59
CA PHE A 214 0.70 8.73 2.49
C PHE A 214 -0.77 8.92 2.86
N LEU A 215 -1.35 8.08 3.73
CA LEU A 215 -2.68 8.34 4.31
C LEU A 215 -2.68 9.69 5.05
N LEU A 216 -1.59 10.02 5.74
CA LEU A 216 -1.39 11.27 6.47
C LEU A 216 -0.77 12.34 5.56
N THR A 217 -1.44 12.64 4.45
CA THR A 217 -1.16 13.76 3.54
C THR A 217 -2.43 14.57 3.31
N SER A 218 -2.27 15.81 2.85
CA SER A 218 -3.41 16.66 2.46
C SER A 218 -4.12 16.15 1.21
N ASP A 219 -3.43 15.36 0.35
CA ASP A 219 -4.00 14.76 -0.87
C ASP A 219 -4.86 13.52 -0.60
N SER A 220 -4.75 12.94 0.59
CA SER A 220 -5.61 11.84 1.02
C SER A 220 -7.00 12.37 1.38
N ARG A 221 -8.06 11.71 0.84
CA ARG A 221 -9.46 12.06 1.10
C ARG A 221 -10.01 11.55 2.43
N VAL A 222 -9.19 10.90 3.26
CA VAL A 222 -9.60 10.51 4.62
C VAL A 222 -10.00 11.78 5.38
N PRO A 223 -11.14 11.79 6.09
CA PRO A 223 -11.60 12.96 6.83
C PRO A 223 -10.56 13.46 7.84
N ASP A 224 -10.43 14.78 7.98
CA ASP A 224 -9.38 15.39 8.81
C ASP A 224 -9.50 15.01 10.31
N TRP A 225 -10.72 14.85 10.83
CA TRP A 225 -10.89 14.37 12.20
C TRP A 225 -10.48 12.91 12.39
N VAL A 226 -10.51 12.09 11.33
CA VAL A 226 -9.94 10.74 11.34
C VAL A 226 -8.42 10.82 11.34
N LYS A 227 -7.82 11.64 10.46
CA LYS A 227 -6.37 11.88 10.44
C LYS A 227 -5.86 12.39 11.78
N ALA A 228 -6.64 13.23 12.49
CA ALA A 228 -6.27 13.71 13.81
C ALA A 228 -6.08 12.58 14.83
N VAL A 229 -6.91 11.52 14.77
CA VAL A 229 -6.73 10.32 15.61
C VAL A 229 -5.41 9.61 15.32
N TYR A 230 -5.01 9.55 14.06
CA TYR A 230 -3.70 8.99 13.69
C TYR A 230 -2.56 9.84 14.25
N LEU A 231 -2.61 11.18 14.10
CA LEU A 231 -1.56 12.09 14.58
C LEU A 231 -1.43 12.09 16.11
N ASP A 232 -2.51 11.80 16.84
CA ASP A 232 -2.51 11.68 18.30
C ASP A 232 -2.11 10.28 18.81
N THR A 233 -1.86 9.33 17.89
CA THR A 233 -1.57 7.94 18.25
C THR A 233 -0.07 7.74 18.49
N ALA A 234 0.31 7.31 19.70
CA ALA A 234 1.70 6.97 20.04
C ALA A 234 2.18 5.70 19.31
N VAL A 235 3.51 5.49 19.21
CA VAL A 235 4.14 4.28 18.63
C VAL A 235 3.59 2.98 19.25
N THR A 236 3.28 3.00 20.54
CA THR A 236 2.71 1.86 21.28
C THR A 236 1.17 1.80 21.21
N GLY A 237 0.53 2.78 20.56
CA GLY A 237 -0.94 2.87 20.45
C GLY A 237 -1.57 1.95 19.41
N THR A 238 -0.77 1.06 18.79
CA THR A 238 -1.26 0.08 17.81
C THR A 238 -1.29 -1.33 18.39
N VAL A 239 -2.17 -2.17 17.87
CA VAL A 239 -2.28 -3.59 18.22
C VAL A 239 -2.42 -4.43 16.94
N VAL A 240 -1.85 -5.66 16.97
CA VAL A 240 -2.13 -6.67 15.94
C VAL A 240 -3.25 -7.56 16.47
N SER A 241 -4.38 -7.57 15.78
CA SER A 241 -5.56 -8.33 16.19
C SER A 241 -6.07 -9.22 15.06
N THR A 242 -6.52 -10.43 15.40
CA THR A 242 -7.22 -11.34 14.49
C THR A 242 -8.76 -11.23 14.63
N ALA A 243 -9.24 -10.38 15.53
CA ALA A 243 -10.66 -10.25 15.83
C ALA A 243 -11.45 -9.55 14.72
N VAL A 244 -10.78 -8.93 13.74
CA VAL A 244 -11.42 -8.18 12.66
C VAL A 244 -11.95 -9.11 11.57
N ASP A 245 -11.09 -9.97 11.02
CA ASP A 245 -11.41 -10.88 9.92
C ASP A 245 -10.77 -12.28 10.03
N GLY A 246 -10.12 -12.57 11.16
CA GLY A 246 -9.46 -13.84 11.40
C GLY A 246 -7.99 -13.86 10.98
N ALA A 247 -7.52 -12.87 10.22
CA ALA A 247 -6.11 -12.71 9.87
C ALA A 247 -5.45 -11.63 10.74
N PRO A 248 -4.14 -11.71 11.02
CA PRO A 248 -3.44 -10.69 11.78
C PRO A 248 -3.49 -9.32 11.05
N GLN A 249 -4.07 -8.32 11.70
CA GLN A 249 -4.12 -6.94 11.20
C GLN A 249 -3.61 -5.97 12.25
N ARG A 250 -2.72 -5.05 11.84
CA ARG A 250 -2.33 -3.92 12.69
C ARG A 250 -3.27 -2.76 12.51
N VAL A 251 -3.82 -2.32 13.63
CA VAL A 251 -4.79 -1.20 13.74
C VAL A 251 -4.45 -0.32 14.94
N ILE A 252 -4.98 0.89 14.97
CA ILE A 252 -4.99 1.70 16.21
C ILE A 252 -5.86 0.98 17.24
N ARG A 253 -5.39 0.90 18.47
CA ARG A 253 -6.16 0.34 19.59
C ARG A 253 -7.29 1.28 19.97
N THR A 254 -8.52 0.85 19.82
CA THR A 254 -9.74 1.59 20.13
C THR A 254 -10.70 0.72 20.94
N GLU A 255 -11.73 1.34 21.56
CA GLU A 255 -12.80 0.59 22.23
C GLU A 255 -13.50 -0.41 21.28
N VAL A 256 -13.57 -0.09 19.99
CA VAL A 256 -14.10 -1.01 18.96
C VAL A 256 -13.26 -2.28 18.92
N ILE A 257 -11.93 -2.16 18.85
CA ILE A 257 -11.01 -3.31 18.81
C ILE A 257 -11.07 -4.09 20.13
N ASP A 258 -11.03 -3.41 21.29
CA ASP A 258 -11.14 -4.07 22.59
C ASP A 258 -12.46 -4.83 22.74
N THR A 259 -13.55 -4.28 22.21
CA THR A 259 -14.86 -4.96 22.17
C THR A 259 -14.82 -6.14 21.21
N LEU A 260 -14.16 -5.99 20.06
CA LEU A 260 -13.97 -7.06 19.09
C LEU A 260 -13.15 -8.22 19.68
N GLU A 261 -12.14 -8.00 20.43
CA GLU A 261 -11.32 -9.02 21.10
C GLU A 261 -12.07 -9.74 22.23
N ARG A 262 -12.82 -9.00 23.07
CA ARG A 262 -13.55 -9.59 24.21
C ARG A 262 -14.73 -10.47 23.81
N THR A 263 -15.44 -10.13 22.74
CA THR A 263 -16.72 -10.79 22.40
C THR A 263 -16.58 -12.08 21.59
N GLY A 264 -15.39 -12.43 21.07
CA GLY A 264 -15.08 -13.71 20.40
C GLY A 264 -16.08 -14.12 19.30
N ILE A 265 -16.23 -15.43 19.09
CA ILE A 265 -17.02 -16.07 18.00
C ILE A 265 -18.54 -15.85 18.10
N LEU A 266 -19.07 -15.35 19.23
CA LEU A 266 -20.52 -15.10 19.41
C LEU A 266 -21.13 -14.03 18.50
N LYS A 267 -20.40 -13.57 17.45
CA LYS A 267 -20.75 -12.45 16.57
C LYS A 267 -21.34 -12.80 15.22
N LEU A 268 -21.52 -14.07 14.91
CA LEU A 268 -22.14 -14.49 13.64
C LEU A 268 -23.43 -13.73 13.27
N PRO A 269 -24.35 -13.40 14.22
CA PRO A 269 -25.54 -12.62 13.89
C PRO A 269 -25.22 -11.15 13.50
N ARG A 270 -24.21 -10.55 14.16
CA ARG A 270 -23.81 -9.15 13.86
C ARG A 270 -23.02 -9.04 12.57
N ALA A 271 -22.13 -10.01 12.26
CA ALA A 271 -21.41 -10.09 11.00
C ALA A 271 -22.38 -10.28 9.83
N ALA A 272 -23.39 -11.14 9.99
CA ALA A 272 -24.45 -11.32 8.99
C ALA A 272 -25.28 -10.04 8.78
N LEU A 273 -25.60 -9.31 9.87
CA LEU A 273 -26.31 -8.02 9.79
C LEU A 273 -25.45 -6.96 9.09
N ASN A 274 -24.17 -6.92 9.36
CA ASN A 274 -23.22 -6.01 8.71
C ASN A 274 -23.00 -6.37 7.23
N ALA A 275 -22.96 -7.64 6.86
CA ALA A 275 -22.93 -8.09 5.46
C ALA A 275 -24.21 -7.64 4.70
N LEU A 276 -25.37 -7.69 5.35
CA LEU A 276 -26.62 -7.16 4.78
C LEU A 276 -26.62 -5.64 4.65
N ARG A 277 -25.99 -4.92 5.58
CA ARG A 277 -25.79 -3.46 5.50
C ARG A 277 -24.79 -3.09 4.39
N PHE A 278 -23.72 -3.88 4.21
CA PHE A 278 -22.77 -3.74 3.11
C PHE A 278 -23.48 -3.78 1.75
N ARG A 279 -24.32 -4.78 1.55
CA ARG A 279 -25.16 -4.90 0.35
C ARG A 279 -25.97 -3.62 0.06
N LYS A 280 -26.57 -3.03 1.10
CA LYS A 280 -27.41 -1.82 0.93
C LYS A 280 -26.59 -0.57 0.60
N LEU A 281 -25.32 -0.53 1.02
CA LEU A 281 -24.41 0.61 0.83
C LEU A 281 -23.62 0.52 -0.48
N THR A 282 -23.37 -0.70 -1.00
CA THR A 282 -22.58 -0.93 -2.24
C THR A 282 -23.47 -1.24 -3.44
N GLU A 283 -24.80 -1.25 -3.28
CA GLU A 283 -25.79 -1.69 -4.31
C GLU A 283 -25.49 -3.09 -4.88
N THR A 284 -24.63 -3.86 -4.22
CA THR A 284 -24.20 -5.19 -4.67
C THR A 284 -25.37 -6.17 -4.59
N SER A 285 -25.60 -6.93 -5.66
CA SER A 285 -26.66 -7.92 -5.67
C SER A 285 -26.39 -9.10 -4.72
N LEU A 286 -27.44 -9.77 -4.22
CA LEU A 286 -27.26 -10.99 -3.42
C LEU A 286 -26.49 -12.08 -4.18
N ARG A 287 -26.65 -12.12 -5.53
CA ARG A 287 -25.95 -13.08 -6.39
C ARG A 287 -24.45 -12.78 -6.43
N ASP A 288 -24.07 -11.51 -6.48
CA ASP A 288 -22.65 -11.10 -6.52
C ASP A 288 -21.98 -11.35 -5.18
N LEU A 289 -22.64 -11.03 -4.05
CA LEU A 289 -22.15 -11.39 -2.71
C LEU A 289 -21.97 -12.90 -2.52
N LEU A 290 -22.93 -13.71 -2.99
CA LEU A 290 -22.82 -15.16 -2.94
C LEU A 290 -21.71 -15.69 -3.86
N ARG A 291 -21.58 -15.12 -5.07
CA ARG A 291 -20.53 -15.47 -6.02
C ARG A 291 -19.15 -15.10 -5.48
N GLU A 292 -19.00 -13.92 -4.90
CA GLU A 292 -17.77 -13.47 -4.26
C GLU A 292 -17.42 -14.33 -3.04
N GLY A 293 -18.40 -14.60 -2.16
CA GLY A 293 -18.21 -15.50 -1.02
C GLY A 293 -17.84 -16.93 -1.42
N LEU A 294 -18.42 -17.45 -2.49
CA LEU A 294 -18.06 -18.75 -3.05
C LEU A 294 -16.66 -18.75 -3.67
N SER A 295 -16.29 -17.67 -4.35
CA SER A 295 -14.94 -17.47 -4.92
C SER A 295 -13.88 -17.43 -3.82
N MET A 296 -14.10 -16.62 -2.77
CA MET A 296 -13.22 -16.55 -1.60
C MET A 296 -13.07 -17.92 -0.92
N LYS A 297 -14.19 -18.61 -0.72
CA LYS A 297 -14.19 -19.97 -0.12
C LYS A 297 -13.40 -20.96 -0.95
N LYS A 298 -13.57 -20.96 -2.28
CA LYS A 298 -12.91 -21.90 -3.19
C LYS A 298 -11.42 -21.62 -3.36
N ASN A 299 -11.04 -20.34 -3.39
CA ASN A 299 -9.66 -19.93 -3.70
C ASN A 299 -8.76 -19.86 -2.46
N GLN A 300 -9.32 -19.73 -1.25
CA GLN A 300 -8.58 -19.56 0.00
C GLN A 300 -8.87 -20.62 1.06
N ASP A 301 -9.69 -21.63 0.75
CA ASP A 301 -10.12 -22.67 1.71
C ASP A 301 -10.79 -22.10 2.98
N LEU A 302 -11.49 -20.96 2.84
CA LEU A 302 -12.12 -20.25 3.96
C LEU A 302 -13.44 -20.90 4.37
N THR A 303 -13.73 -20.86 5.67
CA THR A 303 -15.07 -21.17 6.20
C THR A 303 -16.04 -20.01 5.91
N TRP A 304 -17.35 -20.28 5.90
CA TRP A 304 -18.37 -19.24 5.74
C TRP A 304 -18.30 -18.16 6.82
N SER A 305 -17.85 -18.48 8.03
CA SER A 305 -17.62 -17.53 9.10
C SER A 305 -16.46 -16.58 8.76
N GLN A 306 -15.37 -17.07 8.18
CA GLN A 306 -14.23 -16.24 7.74
C GLN A 306 -14.62 -15.33 6.57
N VAL A 307 -15.41 -15.81 5.61
CA VAL A 307 -15.95 -14.98 4.52
C VAL A 307 -16.81 -13.84 5.06
N ALA A 308 -17.68 -14.13 6.03
CA ALA A 308 -18.49 -13.10 6.68
C ALA A 308 -17.65 -12.09 7.48
N MET A 309 -16.57 -12.56 8.13
CA MET A 309 -15.62 -11.68 8.84
C MET A 309 -14.82 -10.79 7.89
N ALA A 310 -14.35 -11.31 6.76
CA ALA A 310 -13.64 -10.51 5.75
C ALA A 310 -14.53 -9.39 5.18
N ALA A 311 -15.80 -9.68 4.90
CA ALA A 311 -16.77 -8.66 4.51
C ALA A 311 -17.00 -7.61 5.61
N ASN A 312 -17.00 -8.05 6.89
CA ASN A 312 -17.12 -7.14 8.03
C ASN A 312 -15.90 -6.19 8.14
N ALA A 313 -14.68 -6.68 7.92
CA ALA A 313 -13.46 -5.87 7.94
C ALA A 313 -13.50 -4.73 6.90
N ALA A 314 -13.93 -5.03 5.67
CA ALA A 314 -14.07 -4.02 4.62
C ALA A 314 -15.07 -2.93 5.03
N MET A 315 -16.18 -3.29 5.69
CA MET A 315 -17.19 -2.36 6.19
C MET A 315 -16.69 -1.48 7.33
N LEU A 316 -16.01 -2.08 8.30
CA LEU A 316 -15.46 -1.35 9.44
C LEU A 316 -14.40 -0.35 9.00
N THR A 317 -13.57 -0.71 8.01
CA THR A 317 -12.58 0.20 7.42
C THR A 317 -13.27 1.33 6.64
N ARG A 318 -14.28 1.03 5.83
CA ARG A 318 -15.05 2.05 5.11
C ARG A 318 -15.71 3.05 6.06
N ALA A 319 -16.32 2.55 7.14
CA ALA A 319 -17.00 3.38 8.14
C ALA A 319 -16.09 4.48 8.71
N THR A 320 -14.79 4.20 8.90
CA THR A 320 -13.81 5.21 9.33
C THR A 320 -13.23 6.00 8.16
N MET A 321 -12.70 5.34 7.14
CA MET A 321 -11.90 6.00 6.10
C MET A 321 -12.74 6.86 5.14
N VAL A 322 -14.00 6.51 4.94
CA VAL A 322 -14.91 7.20 4.00
C VAL A 322 -15.99 7.97 4.74
N GLU A 323 -16.63 7.35 5.75
CA GLU A 323 -17.77 7.92 6.45
C GLU A 323 -17.37 8.71 7.71
N GLY A 324 -16.11 8.61 8.15
CA GLY A 324 -15.58 9.29 9.32
C GLY A 324 -16.17 8.82 10.66
N ARG A 325 -16.73 7.61 10.72
CA ARG A 325 -17.44 7.06 11.87
C ARG A 325 -16.50 6.28 12.77
N LEU A 326 -15.83 6.98 13.67
CA LEU A 326 -14.82 6.41 14.57
C LEU A 326 -15.42 5.43 15.59
N GLU A 327 -16.69 5.61 15.96
CA GLU A 327 -17.38 4.84 16.99
C GLU A 327 -17.73 3.39 16.56
N VAL A 328 -17.65 3.08 15.26
CA VAL A 328 -18.05 1.77 14.74
C VAL A 328 -17.01 1.12 13.84
N GLY A 329 -16.00 1.87 13.41
CA GLY A 329 -15.01 1.41 12.42
C GLY A 329 -13.66 1.08 13.04
N ILE A 330 -12.75 0.61 12.19
CA ILE A 330 -11.36 0.33 12.52
C ILE A 330 -10.42 1.28 11.80
N LEU A 331 -9.22 1.46 12.33
CA LEU A 331 -8.18 2.37 11.84
C LEU A 331 -6.91 1.57 11.49
N PRO A 332 -6.84 0.93 10.30
CA PRO A 332 -5.65 0.21 9.88
C PRO A 332 -4.46 1.15 9.76
N THR A 333 -3.36 0.83 10.44
CA THR A 333 -2.18 1.70 10.47
C THR A 333 -0.90 0.91 10.69
N GLY A 334 0.22 1.38 10.12
CA GLY A 334 1.56 0.94 10.50
C GLY A 334 2.00 1.56 11.81
N GLN A 335 2.97 0.94 12.46
CA GLN A 335 3.51 1.39 13.76
C GLN A 335 4.21 2.76 13.66
N CYS A 336 4.64 3.15 12.45
CA CYS A 336 5.21 4.48 12.19
C CYS A 336 4.22 5.65 12.46
N VAL A 337 2.95 5.38 12.68
CA VAL A 337 1.95 6.40 13.02
C VAL A 337 2.41 7.28 14.18
N GLY A 338 3.04 6.71 15.19
CA GLY A 338 3.47 7.44 16.38
C GLY A 338 4.72 8.32 16.22
N VAL A 339 5.25 8.43 14.99
CA VAL A 339 6.39 9.31 14.64
C VAL A 339 6.05 10.25 13.48
N VAL A 340 4.78 10.34 13.13
CA VAL A 340 4.25 11.26 12.11
C VAL A 340 3.42 12.31 12.81
N ASP A 341 3.75 13.59 12.58
CA ASP A 341 3.18 14.74 13.29
C ASP A 341 2.60 15.82 12.37
N ASP A 342 2.61 15.60 11.03
CA ASP A 342 2.17 16.57 10.04
C ASP A 342 1.36 15.95 8.89
N LEU A 343 0.72 16.83 8.09
CA LEU A 343 -0.11 16.49 6.92
C LEU A 343 0.38 17.26 5.67
N PRO A 344 1.59 16.99 5.16
CA PRO A 344 2.09 17.64 3.95
C PRO A 344 1.32 17.18 2.70
N SER A 345 1.48 17.90 1.59
CA SER A 345 1.14 17.35 0.27
C SER A 345 2.06 16.18 -0.11
N CYS A 346 1.64 15.36 -1.09
CA CYS A 346 2.52 14.30 -1.62
C CYS A 346 3.81 14.87 -2.22
N GLU A 347 3.74 16.03 -2.87
CA GLU A 347 4.91 16.71 -3.42
C GLU A 347 5.91 17.11 -2.34
N GLU A 348 5.44 17.77 -1.27
CA GLU A 348 6.27 18.16 -0.13
C GLU A 348 6.85 16.92 0.58
N LEU A 349 6.04 15.86 0.75
CA LEU A 349 6.47 14.63 1.39
C LEU A 349 7.59 13.96 0.60
N VAL A 350 7.41 13.74 -0.71
CA VAL A 350 8.39 13.08 -1.57
C VAL A 350 9.67 13.92 -1.65
N SER A 351 9.56 15.24 -1.85
CA SER A 351 10.70 16.17 -1.86
C SER A 351 11.49 16.10 -0.56
N ARG A 352 10.81 16.11 0.60
CA ARG A 352 11.42 16.00 1.92
C ARG A 352 12.15 14.67 2.11
N ILE A 353 11.52 13.55 1.75
CA ILE A 353 12.13 12.23 1.85
C ILE A 353 13.39 12.14 1.00
N VAL A 354 13.33 12.61 -0.24
CA VAL A 354 14.48 12.63 -1.16
C VAL A 354 15.63 13.48 -0.60
N SER A 355 15.34 14.69 -0.13
CA SER A 355 16.35 15.57 0.47
C SER A 355 17.01 14.95 1.71
N GLN A 356 16.21 14.39 2.62
CA GLN A 356 16.72 13.72 3.82
C GLN A 356 17.54 12.48 3.49
N ALA A 357 17.11 11.68 2.50
CA ALA A 357 17.85 10.49 2.08
C ALA A 357 19.22 10.87 1.49
N ARG A 358 19.28 11.89 0.63
CA ARG A 358 20.55 12.43 0.09
C ARG A 358 21.49 12.85 1.21
N ALA A 359 21.02 13.67 2.14
CA ALA A 359 21.82 14.14 3.27
C ALA A 359 22.37 12.98 4.12
N ARG A 360 21.60 11.88 4.28
CA ARG A 360 22.06 10.68 4.99
C ARG A 360 23.08 9.89 4.21
N LEU A 361 22.87 9.69 2.92
CA LEU A 361 23.83 8.99 2.06
C LEU A 361 25.16 9.75 1.96
N ASP A 362 25.14 11.09 2.03
CA ASP A 362 26.36 11.91 2.07
C ASP A 362 27.19 11.69 3.35
N THR A 363 26.53 11.35 4.47
CA THR A 363 27.23 11.12 5.77
C THR A 363 27.68 9.66 5.93
N CYS A 364 27.28 8.75 5.06
CA CYS A 364 27.63 7.33 5.12
C CYS A 364 28.66 6.94 4.03
N ALA A 365 28.94 7.84 3.08
CA ALA A 365 29.96 7.70 2.04
C ALA A 365 31.33 8.18 2.58
#